data_54b395ae8ae2adc7e9b03c61e014c9cc
#
_entry.id   54b395ae8ae2adc7e9b03c61e014c9cc
#
_cell.length_a   1.000
_cell.length_b   1.000
_cell.length_c   1.000
_cell.angle_alpha   90.00
_cell.angle_beta   90.00
_cell.angle_gamma   90.00
#
_symmetry.space_group_name_H-M   'P 1'
#
loop_
_entity.id
_entity.type
_entity.pdbx_description
1 polymer ?
#
loop_
_entity_poly.entity_id
_entity_poly.type
_entity_poly.pdbx_seq_one_letter_code
_entity_poly.pdbx_strand_id
1 'polypeptide(L)'
;MKREFQVSYKKEILRFALLLGEQMLINGAETSRVEDSVLRICKSRGFKHVNVFTTPTCVIISDEKFDGLTFMKTITRRTINLSKIDKLNDISRDFVQNEDIDPIEAIDRLKEVDAVKDYNQF
;
A
#
# COMPACT_ATOMS: atom_id res chain seq x y z
N MET A 1 -14.42 -7.57 22.19
CA MET A 1 -13.72 -6.30 22.01
C MET A 1 -12.34 -6.45 21.41
N LYS A 2 -11.46 -7.23 22.01
CA LYS A 2 -10.11 -7.43 21.48
C LYS A 2 -10.13 -8.01 20.07
N ARG A 3 -11.03 -8.95 19.80
CA ARG A 3 -11.11 -9.60 18.49
C ARG A 3 -11.57 -8.63 17.40
N GLU A 4 -12.55 -7.81 17.70
CA GLU A 4 -13.04 -6.80 16.75
C GLU A 4 -11.99 -5.74 16.48
N PHE A 5 -11.28 -5.30 17.52
CA PHE A 5 -10.18 -4.36 17.38
C PHE A 5 -9.07 -4.93 16.49
N GLN A 6 -8.70 -6.20 16.69
CA GLN A 6 -7.67 -6.84 15.88
C GLN A 6 -8.09 -6.97 14.42
N VAL A 7 -9.34 -7.33 14.17
CA VAL A 7 -9.87 -7.44 12.80
C VAL A 7 -9.84 -6.07 12.11
N SER A 8 -10.29 -5.04 12.81
CA SER A 8 -10.28 -3.67 12.27
C SER A 8 -8.86 -3.20 11.96
N TYR A 9 -7.93 -3.43 12.88
CA TYR A 9 -6.53 -3.06 12.71
C TYR A 9 -5.90 -3.79 11.50
N LYS A 10 -6.17 -5.08 11.38
CA LYS A 10 -5.66 -5.87 10.26
C LYS A 10 -6.19 -5.35 8.92
N LYS A 11 -7.47 -5.01 8.86
CA LYS A 11 -8.06 -4.43 7.65
C LYS A 11 -7.41 -3.10 7.29
N GLU A 12 -7.09 -2.29 8.28
CA GLU A 12 -6.44 -1.01 8.06
C GLU A 12 -5.03 -1.18 7.51
N ILE A 13 -4.29 -2.18 7.97
CA ILE A 13 -2.96 -2.49 7.43
C ILE A 13 -3.07 -2.89 5.96
N LEU A 14 -3.99 -3.80 5.65
CA LEU A 14 -4.19 -4.25 4.27
C LEU A 14 -4.65 -3.11 3.38
N ARG A 15 -5.49 -2.23 3.90
CA ARG A 15 -5.94 -1.05 3.17
C ARG A 15 -4.78 -0.09 2.89
N PHE A 16 -3.95 0.17 3.89
CA PHE A 16 -2.76 0.99 3.68
C PHE A 16 -1.85 0.40 2.61
N ALA A 17 -1.57 -0.90 2.70
CA ALA A 17 -0.73 -1.59 1.72
C ALA A 17 -1.30 -1.48 0.31
N LEU A 18 -2.62 -1.65 0.18
CA LEU A 18 -3.31 -1.55 -1.10
C LEU A 18 -3.21 -0.14 -1.68
N LEU A 19 -3.45 0.88 -0.86
CA LEU A 19 -3.39 2.28 -1.29
C LEU A 19 -1.96 2.70 -1.65
N LEU A 20 -0.96 2.20 -0.93
CA LEU A 20 0.43 2.43 -1.30
C LEU A 20 0.72 1.86 -2.69
N GLY A 21 0.31 0.61 -2.92
CA GLY A 21 0.50 -0.04 -4.21
C GLY A 21 -0.17 0.72 -5.34
N GLU A 22 -1.39 1.18 -5.12
CA GLU A 22 -2.12 1.99 -6.09
C GLU A 22 -1.34 3.25 -6.44
N GLN A 23 -0.88 3.98 -5.45
CA GLN A 23 -0.14 5.22 -5.66
C GLN A 23 1.18 4.99 -6.38
N MET A 24 1.88 3.94 -6.05
CA MET A 24 3.12 3.59 -6.72
C MET A 24 2.88 3.32 -8.22
N LEU A 25 1.84 2.57 -8.55
CA LEU A 25 1.50 2.30 -9.95
C LEU A 25 1.07 3.55 -10.68
N ILE A 26 0.25 4.39 -10.05
CA ILE A 26 -0.17 5.67 -10.63
C ILE A 26 1.04 6.50 -11.04
N ASN A 27 2.08 6.49 -10.23
CA ASN A 27 3.27 7.32 -10.44
C ASN A 27 4.37 6.64 -11.26
N GLY A 28 4.12 5.46 -11.80
CA GLY A 28 4.98 4.82 -12.78
C GLY A 28 5.94 3.77 -12.25
N ALA A 29 5.76 3.30 -11.03
CA ALA A 29 6.62 2.25 -10.48
C ALA A 29 6.43 0.93 -11.22
N GLU A 30 7.49 0.12 -11.29
CA GLU A 30 7.43 -1.21 -11.86
C GLU A 30 6.59 -2.15 -11.00
N THR A 31 5.84 -3.03 -11.63
CA THR A 31 4.93 -3.94 -10.93
C THR A 31 5.64 -4.83 -9.92
N SER A 32 6.82 -5.34 -10.25
CA SER A 32 7.58 -6.19 -9.32
C SER A 32 7.98 -5.42 -8.05
N ARG A 33 8.30 -4.14 -8.19
CA ARG A 33 8.67 -3.29 -7.06
C ARG A 33 7.47 -2.99 -6.17
N VAL A 34 6.32 -2.75 -6.79
CA VAL A 34 5.06 -2.53 -6.07
C VAL A 34 4.69 -3.76 -5.26
N GLU A 35 4.73 -4.91 -5.91
CA GLU A 35 4.42 -6.19 -5.27
C GLU A 35 5.30 -6.44 -4.05
N ASP A 36 6.61 -6.22 -4.20
CA ASP A 36 7.56 -6.39 -3.11
C ASP A 36 7.28 -5.44 -1.94
N SER A 37 7.02 -4.17 -2.23
CA SER A 37 6.72 -3.17 -1.19
C SER A 37 5.44 -3.50 -0.43
N VAL A 38 4.39 -3.87 -1.14
CA VAL A 38 3.11 -4.24 -0.54
C VAL A 38 3.28 -5.47 0.35
N LEU A 39 4.01 -6.46 -0.14
CA LEU A 39 4.26 -7.69 0.63
C LEU A 39 5.04 -7.41 1.91
N ARG A 40 6.05 -6.57 1.84
CA ARG A 40 6.85 -6.19 3.03
C ARG A 40 6.01 -5.52 4.11
N ILE A 41 5.11 -4.62 3.70
CA ILE A 41 4.20 -3.98 4.64
C ILE A 41 3.36 -5.02 5.38
N CYS A 42 2.75 -5.92 4.63
CA CYS A 42 1.91 -6.96 5.21
C CYS A 42 2.71 -7.84 6.17
N LYS A 43 3.87 -8.30 5.75
CA LYS A 43 4.71 -9.19 6.58
C LYS A 43 5.22 -8.49 7.82
N SER A 44 5.50 -7.19 7.76
CA SER A 44 6.01 -6.44 8.91
C SER A 44 5.00 -6.39 10.07
N ARG A 45 3.73 -6.58 9.78
CA ARG A 45 2.67 -6.56 10.79
C ARG A 45 2.05 -7.94 11.02
N GLY A 46 2.77 -9.00 10.68
CA GLY A 46 2.40 -10.36 11.05
C GLY A 46 1.57 -11.13 10.04
N PHE A 47 1.34 -10.59 8.86
CA PHE A 47 0.62 -11.32 7.81
C PHE A 47 1.57 -12.32 7.13
N LYS A 48 1.39 -13.61 7.41
CA LYS A 48 2.26 -14.68 6.90
C LYS A 48 1.67 -15.39 5.68
N HIS A 49 0.37 -15.26 5.45
CA HIS A 49 -0.34 -16.02 4.42
C HIS A 49 -1.00 -15.09 3.41
N VAL A 50 -0.39 -13.94 3.18
CA VAL A 50 -0.89 -12.95 2.26
C VAL A 50 -0.33 -13.22 0.86
N ASN A 51 -1.19 -13.06 -0.14
CA ASN A 51 -0.81 -13.13 -1.55
C ASN A 51 -1.02 -11.76 -2.17
N VAL A 52 -0.02 -11.31 -2.91
CA VAL A 52 -0.08 -10.02 -3.60
C VAL A 52 0.11 -10.26 -5.10
N PHE A 53 -0.80 -9.74 -5.88
CA PHE A 53 -0.71 -9.80 -7.34
C PHE A 53 -0.86 -8.41 -7.92
N THR A 54 0.06 -8.03 -8.77
CA THR A 54 0.13 -6.68 -9.33
C THR A 54 0.30 -6.75 -10.83
N THR A 55 -0.54 -6.02 -11.55
CA THR A 55 -0.38 -5.73 -12.97
C THR A 55 -0.27 -4.22 -13.12
N PRO A 56 0.06 -3.69 -14.33
CA PRO A 56 0.08 -2.24 -14.49
C PRO A 56 -1.24 -1.54 -14.20
N THR A 57 -2.35 -2.27 -14.17
CA THR A 57 -3.68 -1.71 -14.00
C THR A 57 -4.41 -2.17 -12.75
N CYS A 58 -3.78 -2.99 -11.91
CA CYS A 58 -4.49 -3.57 -10.78
C CYS A 58 -3.54 -4.03 -9.68
N VAL A 59 -3.94 -3.82 -8.42
CA VAL A 59 -3.29 -4.40 -7.25
C VAL A 59 -4.31 -5.24 -6.53
N ILE A 60 -3.96 -6.49 -6.23
CA ILE A 60 -4.82 -7.41 -5.48
C ILE A 60 -4.03 -7.93 -4.29
N ILE A 61 -4.65 -7.88 -3.10
CA ILE A 61 -4.11 -8.47 -1.88
C ILE A 61 -5.17 -9.42 -1.34
N SER A 62 -4.79 -10.65 -1.06
CA SER A 62 -5.67 -11.60 -0.39
C SER A 62 -4.94 -12.30 0.75
N ASP A 63 -5.67 -12.64 1.79
CA ASP A 63 -5.12 -13.34 2.94
C ASP A 63 -5.92 -14.61 3.19
N GLU A 64 -5.29 -15.76 2.98
CA GLU A 64 -5.93 -17.06 3.16
C GLU A 64 -6.35 -17.33 4.58
N LYS A 65 -5.58 -16.81 5.57
CA LYS A 65 -5.86 -17.03 6.98
C LYS A 65 -6.84 -16.01 7.55
N PHE A 66 -7.03 -14.88 6.87
CA PHE A 66 -7.98 -13.86 7.29
C PHE A 66 -9.29 -14.05 6.53
N ASP A 67 -9.82 -15.26 6.64
CA ASP A 67 -11.13 -15.64 6.10
C ASP A 67 -11.24 -15.44 4.59
N GLY A 68 -10.11 -15.56 3.86
CA GLY A 68 -10.09 -15.36 2.43
C GLY A 68 -10.36 -13.93 1.99
N LEU A 69 -10.19 -12.97 2.90
CA LEU A 69 -10.46 -11.58 2.60
C LEU A 69 -9.57 -11.06 1.48
N THR A 70 -10.19 -10.43 0.49
CA THR A 70 -9.49 -9.92 -0.69
C THR A 70 -9.77 -8.44 -0.87
N PHE A 71 -8.71 -7.69 -1.12
CA PHE A 71 -8.77 -6.27 -1.46
C PHE A 71 -8.21 -6.07 -2.86
N MET A 72 -8.87 -5.20 -3.64
CA MET A 72 -8.45 -4.93 -5.00
C MET A 72 -8.61 -3.44 -5.31
N LYS A 73 -7.65 -2.91 -6.05
CA LYS A 73 -7.72 -1.55 -6.60
C LYS A 73 -7.34 -1.58 -8.06
N THR A 74 -8.17 -0.98 -8.90
CA THR A 74 -7.85 -0.78 -10.31
C THR A 74 -7.22 0.58 -10.49
N ILE A 75 -6.27 0.66 -11.44
CA ILE A 75 -5.53 1.87 -11.73
C ILE A 75 -6.09 2.48 -13.00
N THR A 76 -6.67 3.65 -12.90
CA THR A 76 -7.36 4.30 -14.01
C THR A 76 -6.59 5.50 -14.61
N ARG A 77 -5.52 5.91 -13.95
CA ARG A 77 -4.66 7.00 -14.44
C ARG A 77 -3.20 6.66 -14.16
N ARG A 78 -2.32 7.17 -14.99
CA ARG A 78 -0.89 6.94 -14.81
C ARG A 78 -0.13 8.21 -15.18
N THR A 79 0.97 8.40 -14.47
CA THR A 79 1.94 9.45 -14.76
C THR A 79 3.33 8.90 -14.47
N ILE A 80 4.36 9.69 -14.68
CA ILE A 80 5.70 9.34 -14.24
C ILE A 80 6.13 10.45 -13.29
N ASN A 81 6.22 10.11 -12.01
CA ASN A 81 6.61 11.06 -10.98
C ASN A 81 7.55 10.39 -9.98
N LEU A 82 8.84 10.47 -10.26
CA LEU A 82 9.87 9.83 -9.43
C LEU A 82 9.94 10.44 -8.04
N SER A 83 9.66 11.73 -7.91
CA SER A 83 9.65 12.40 -6.60
C SER A 83 8.58 11.79 -5.70
N LYS A 84 7.38 11.55 -6.23
CA LYS A 84 6.32 10.90 -5.46
C LYS A 84 6.67 9.46 -5.12
N ILE A 85 7.29 8.73 -6.04
CA ILE A 85 7.73 7.36 -5.78
C ILE A 85 8.73 7.35 -4.62
N ASP A 86 9.68 8.28 -4.58
CA ASP A 86 10.63 8.37 -3.49
C ASP A 86 9.94 8.59 -2.15
N LYS A 87 8.94 9.48 -2.11
CA LYS A 87 8.17 9.74 -0.89
C LYS A 87 7.37 8.53 -0.46
N LEU A 88 6.78 7.81 -1.41
CA LEU A 88 6.05 6.59 -1.13
C LEU A 88 6.97 5.50 -0.57
N ASN A 89 8.17 5.38 -1.12
CA ASN A 89 9.17 4.46 -0.58
C ASN A 89 9.56 4.81 0.85
N ASP A 90 9.70 6.10 1.16
CA ASP A 90 10.00 6.53 2.52
C ASP A 90 8.89 6.17 3.49
N ILE A 91 7.63 6.39 3.10
CA ILE A 91 6.47 6.01 3.91
C ILE A 91 6.46 4.51 4.17
N SER A 92 6.72 3.73 3.13
CA SER A 92 6.77 2.27 3.23
C SER A 92 7.86 1.82 4.20
N ARG A 93 9.07 2.35 4.07
CA ARG A 93 10.19 1.99 4.95
C ARG A 93 9.92 2.37 6.39
N ASP A 94 9.39 3.57 6.63
CA ASP A 94 9.06 4.00 7.98
C ASP A 94 8.06 3.06 8.63
N PHE A 95 7.03 2.69 7.90
CA PHE A 95 5.99 1.80 8.39
C PHE A 95 6.55 0.41 8.74
N VAL A 96 7.41 -0.11 7.88
CA VAL A 96 8.02 -1.43 8.09
C VAL A 96 8.97 -1.41 9.29
N GLN A 97 9.73 -0.34 9.46
CA GLN A 97 10.75 -0.23 10.51
C GLN A 97 10.19 0.18 11.86
N ASN A 98 9.02 0.79 11.90
CA ASN A 98 8.44 1.30 13.14
C ASN A 98 7.02 0.77 13.33
N GLU A 99 6.88 -0.24 14.19
CA GLU A 99 5.60 -0.87 14.48
C GLU A 99 4.60 0.06 15.17
N ASP A 100 5.07 1.17 15.72
CA ASP A 100 4.20 2.14 16.40
C ASP A 100 3.43 3.04 15.44
N ILE A 101 3.79 3.06 14.16
CA ILE A 101 3.05 3.85 13.19
C ILE A 101 1.69 3.21 12.94
N ASP A 102 0.65 3.99 13.20
CA ASP A 102 -0.73 3.56 12.97
C ASP A 102 -1.02 3.52 11.47
N PRO A 103 -1.69 2.48 10.95
CA PRO A 103 -2.02 2.42 9.52
C PRO A 103 -2.87 3.59 9.05
N ILE A 104 -3.74 4.14 9.89
CA ILE A 104 -4.55 5.31 9.51
C ILE A 104 -3.66 6.54 9.32
N GLU A 105 -2.70 6.73 10.21
CA GLU A 105 -1.70 7.80 10.06
C GLU A 105 -0.91 7.63 8.77
N ALA A 106 -0.50 6.41 8.46
CA ALA A 106 0.22 6.12 7.23
C ALA A 106 -0.64 6.42 5.99
N ILE A 107 -1.92 6.09 6.03
CA ILE A 107 -2.86 6.41 4.94
C ILE A 107 -2.96 7.92 4.75
N ASP A 108 -3.00 8.68 5.84
CA ASP A 108 -3.03 10.15 5.75
C ASP A 108 -1.79 10.70 5.07
N ARG A 109 -0.62 10.10 5.33
CA ARG A 109 0.61 10.48 4.64
C ARG A 109 0.53 10.20 3.13
N LEU A 110 -0.10 9.10 2.74
CA LEU A 110 -0.32 8.79 1.32
C LEU A 110 -1.19 9.86 0.66
N LYS A 111 -2.22 10.33 1.35
CA LYS A 111 -3.09 11.38 0.83
C LYS A 111 -2.34 12.69 0.62
N GLU A 112 -1.41 13.01 1.50
CA GLU A 112 -0.57 14.20 1.35
C GLU A 112 0.30 14.12 0.10
N VAL A 113 0.89 12.96 -0.16
CA VAL A 113 1.71 12.76 -1.36
C VAL A 113 0.85 12.90 -2.62
N ASP A 114 -0.32 12.29 -2.62
CA ASP A 114 -1.23 12.34 -3.76
C ASP A 114 -1.70 13.77 -4.05
N ALA A 115 -1.85 14.59 -3.03
CA ALA A 115 -2.33 15.97 -3.17
C ALA A 115 -1.32 16.92 -3.80
N VAL A 116 -0.04 16.56 -3.82
CA VAL A 116 0.99 17.38 -4.45
C VAL A 116 0.81 17.35 -5.97
N LYS A 117 0.83 18.52 -6.60
CA LYS A 117 0.65 18.59 -8.05
C LYS A 117 1.88 18.04 -8.79
N ASP A 118 1.61 17.39 -9.91
CA ASP A 118 2.66 16.93 -10.82
C ASP A 118 3.07 18.08 -11.72
N TYR A 119 4.30 18.56 -11.58
CA TYR A 119 4.75 19.75 -12.31
C TYR A 119 5.27 19.47 -13.71
N ASN A 120 5.57 18.23 -14.03
CA ASN A 120 6.17 17.87 -15.32
C ASN A 120 5.20 17.07 -16.17
N GLN A 121 4.08 17.69 -16.50
CA GLN A 121 3.03 17.05 -17.29
C GLN A 121 2.98 17.60 -18.71
N PHE A 122 4.11 17.75 -19.30
CA PHE A 122 4.16 18.27 -20.67
C PHE A 122 4.56 17.18 -21.62
#